data_9f908ee30e06a21acefc0f9a9223b247
#
_entry.id   9f908ee30e06a21acefc0f9a9223b247
#
_cell.length_a   1.000
_cell.length_b   1.000
_cell.length_c   1.000
_cell.angle_alpha   90.00
_cell.angle_beta   90.00
_cell.angle_gamma   90.00
#
_symmetry.space_group_name_H-M   'P 1'
#
loop_
_entity.id
_entity.type
_entity.pdbx_description
1 polymer ?
#
loop_
_entity_poly.entity_id
_entity_poly.type
_entity_poly.pdbx_seq_one_letter_code
_entity_poly.pdbx_strand_id
1 'polypeptide(L)'
;MIRSIINSVLVCSVCASVVCVAQQLASASKRLPVPRGKYAVARIGYDWIDRSRPEALSNIPNAHREIMVYVWYPAEKGRKNKPAEYLPGVENLAKSSEVESMKNFWDDAWDLVVSGRIETDTFEKSPVAEGKERFPLVVFSPGLGVPSTTYTTLIEEVVSHGYIVASIEPTYEVPVAFPDGRVVPFSEAATGRNQPTPPNENREKFLHRMHAFDAPHFDKWAADIRFTIDQVTSVNKAGNNAAPFSGRVDLSSIAAWGHSFGGRAAPRACQLDQRIKACLNADGLGSDGPIFTYEGASLPSQPFLWMEVFHEPPTDAQLAPYEITRKDWDKNHQAQLAINEKELKECPGDSYHVTINLPGIEHSSFTDMPLIESTTKEEVDNAVRSLGVIEDYTIAFLDRYLKQGKSELLDATTVRPAGVMLEIFAPTRR
;
A
#
# COMPACT_ATOMS: atom_id res chain seq x y z
N MET A 1 -7.81 -56.07 -31.03
CA MET A 1 -7.73 -54.74 -31.66
C MET A 1 -8.78 -53.76 -31.16
N ILE A 2 -10.04 -54.16 -30.82
CA ILE A 2 -11.11 -53.24 -30.40
C ILE A 2 -10.89 -52.65 -29.00
N ARG A 3 -10.28 -53.37 -28.02
CA ARG A 3 -10.02 -52.87 -26.67
C ARG A 3 -8.92 -51.78 -26.58
N SER A 4 -7.97 -51.77 -27.53
CA SER A 4 -6.88 -50.77 -27.57
C SER A 4 -7.36 -49.41 -28.07
N ILE A 5 -8.38 -49.38 -28.94
CA ILE A 5 -8.94 -48.15 -29.50
C ILE A 5 -9.82 -47.42 -28.46
N ILE A 6 -10.56 -48.16 -27.63
CA ILE A 6 -11.44 -47.57 -26.61
C ILE A 6 -10.61 -46.88 -25.50
N ASN A 7 -9.49 -47.47 -25.08
CA ASN A 7 -8.64 -46.83 -24.06
C ASN A 7 -7.94 -45.58 -24.59
N SER A 8 -7.56 -45.54 -25.87
CA SER A 8 -6.91 -44.33 -26.47
C SER A 8 -7.89 -43.19 -26.62
N VAL A 9 -9.15 -43.46 -26.94
CA VAL A 9 -10.20 -42.43 -27.09
C VAL A 9 -10.61 -41.89 -25.71
N LEU A 10 -10.67 -42.75 -24.67
CA LEU A 10 -11.00 -42.30 -23.31
C LEU A 10 -9.92 -41.41 -22.71
N VAL A 11 -8.64 -41.77 -22.91
CA VAL A 11 -7.49 -40.97 -22.42
C VAL A 11 -7.42 -39.61 -23.14
N CYS A 12 -7.63 -39.57 -24.46
CA CYS A 12 -7.68 -38.30 -25.18
C CYS A 12 -8.85 -37.42 -24.76
N SER A 13 -10.03 -38.00 -24.46
CA SER A 13 -11.20 -37.22 -24.03
C SER A 13 -11.02 -36.65 -22.65
N VAL A 14 -10.36 -37.39 -21.72
CA VAL A 14 -10.05 -36.88 -20.36
C VAL A 14 -8.99 -35.80 -20.43
N CYS A 15 -7.92 -35.98 -21.20
CA CYS A 15 -6.88 -34.95 -21.38
C CYS A 15 -7.45 -33.70 -22.05
N ALA A 16 -8.30 -33.83 -23.08
CA ALA A 16 -8.93 -32.69 -23.72
C ALA A 16 -9.90 -31.94 -22.77
N SER A 17 -10.61 -32.68 -21.91
CA SER A 17 -11.50 -32.06 -20.91
C SER A 17 -10.71 -31.34 -19.82
N VAL A 18 -9.61 -31.90 -19.36
CA VAL A 18 -8.74 -31.28 -18.33
C VAL A 18 -8.04 -30.04 -18.89
N VAL A 19 -7.55 -30.08 -20.13
CA VAL A 19 -6.95 -28.92 -20.81
C VAL A 19 -8.00 -27.84 -21.07
N CYS A 20 -9.24 -28.21 -21.48
CA CYS A 20 -10.31 -27.25 -21.69
C CYS A 20 -10.76 -26.58 -20.36
N VAL A 21 -10.84 -27.32 -19.26
CA VAL A 21 -11.15 -26.78 -17.93
C VAL A 21 -10.02 -25.90 -17.43
N ALA A 22 -8.75 -26.30 -17.60
CA ALA A 22 -7.60 -25.48 -17.24
C ALA A 22 -7.53 -24.18 -18.06
N GLN A 23 -7.82 -24.24 -19.37
CA GLN A 23 -7.94 -23.06 -20.24
C GLN A 23 -9.14 -22.17 -19.88
N GLN A 24 -10.27 -22.74 -19.47
CA GLN A 24 -11.42 -21.97 -18.97
C GLN A 24 -11.15 -21.31 -17.63
N LEU A 25 -10.43 -21.96 -16.73
CA LEU A 25 -10.00 -21.37 -15.45
C LEU A 25 -8.97 -20.26 -15.67
N ALA A 26 -8.03 -20.43 -16.60
CA ALA A 26 -7.07 -19.41 -17.00
C ALA A 26 -7.71 -18.22 -17.76
N SER A 27 -8.95 -18.35 -18.25
CA SER A 27 -9.68 -17.30 -18.98
C SER A 27 -10.69 -16.53 -18.11
N ALA A 28 -10.94 -16.94 -16.88
CA ALA A 28 -11.90 -16.27 -16.00
C ALA A 28 -11.37 -14.93 -15.51
N SER A 29 -12.21 -13.88 -15.50
CA SER A 29 -11.89 -12.63 -14.81
C SER A 29 -11.90 -12.83 -13.30
N LYS A 30 -11.07 -12.06 -12.60
CA LYS A 30 -11.07 -11.94 -11.14
C LYS A 30 -11.76 -10.65 -10.74
N ARG A 31 -12.82 -10.76 -9.95
CA ARG A 31 -13.49 -9.61 -9.37
C ARG A 31 -12.98 -9.38 -7.95
N LEU A 32 -12.51 -8.18 -7.68
CA LEU A 32 -12.14 -7.74 -6.34
C LEU A 32 -13.39 -7.56 -5.45
N PRO A 33 -13.27 -7.64 -4.12
CA PRO A 33 -14.37 -7.41 -3.19
C PRO A 33 -15.06 -6.08 -3.42
N VAL A 34 -16.40 -6.09 -3.33
CA VAL A 34 -17.20 -4.87 -3.45
C VAL A 34 -17.06 -4.03 -2.18
N PRO A 35 -16.75 -2.73 -2.27
CA PRO A 35 -16.62 -1.88 -1.10
C PRO A 35 -17.94 -1.74 -0.33
N ARG A 36 -17.87 -1.75 1.00
CA ARG A 36 -19.01 -1.82 1.92
C ARG A 36 -19.64 -0.45 2.23
N GLY A 37 -18.93 0.65 1.91
CA GLY A 37 -19.39 1.99 2.22
C GLY A 37 -20.55 2.49 1.35
N LYS A 38 -21.03 3.69 1.66
CA LYS A 38 -22.22 4.25 1.03
C LYS A 38 -22.00 4.86 -0.35
N TYR A 39 -20.74 5.21 -0.71
CA TYR A 39 -20.42 5.87 -1.97
C TYR A 39 -19.92 4.89 -3.04
N ALA A 40 -20.19 5.21 -4.30
CA ALA A 40 -19.42 4.65 -5.40
C ALA A 40 -18.03 5.31 -5.42
N VAL A 41 -17.08 4.70 -6.14
CA VAL A 41 -15.69 5.15 -6.21
C VAL A 41 -15.36 5.61 -7.63
N ALA A 42 -14.70 6.75 -7.73
CA ALA A 42 -14.10 7.17 -8.99
C ALA A 42 -12.65 7.57 -8.80
N ARG A 43 -11.88 7.50 -9.90
CA ARG A 43 -10.47 7.81 -9.93
C ARG A 43 -10.11 8.75 -11.08
N ILE A 44 -9.11 9.58 -10.85
CA ILE A 44 -8.48 10.41 -11.87
C ILE A 44 -6.96 10.46 -11.63
N GLY A 45 -6.17 10.30 -12.69
CA GLY A 45 -4.71 10.36 -12.60
C GLY A 45 -4.19 11.77 -12.89
N TYR A 46 -3.12 12.13 -12.22
CA TYR A 46 -2.36 13.37 -12.39
C TYR A 46 -0.87 13.07 -12.51
N ASP A 47 -0.26 13.75 -13.44
CA ASP A 47 1.16 13.83 -13.65
C ASP A 47 1.64 15.18 -13.07
N TRP A 48 2.33 15.15 -11.93
CA TRP A 48 2.77 16.35 -11.22
C TRP A 48 4.29 16.45 -11.12
N ILE A 49 4.82 17.61 -11.48
CA ILE A 49 6.26 17.92 -11.44
C ILE A 49 6.55 18.88 -10.30
N ASP A 50 7.33 18.44 -9.32
CA ASP A 50 7.86 19.29 -8.26
C ASP A 50 9.13 20.01 -8.76
N ARG A 51 8.94 21.23 -9.21
CA ARG A 51 10.02 22.07 -9.74
C ARG A 51 11.02 22.54 -8.71
N SER A 52 10.75 22.35 -7.43
CA SER A 52 11.67 22.70 -6.33
C SER A 52 12.70 21.62 -6.05
N ARG A 53 12.45 20.38 -6.51
CA ARG A 53 13.33 19.23 -6.26
C ARG A 53 13.94 18.71 -7.57
N PRO A 54 15.28 18.58 -7.66
CA PRO A 54 15.91 17.89 -8.78
C PRO A 54 15.63 16.38 -8.73
N GLU A 55 15.61 15.73 -9.90
CA GLU A 55 15.53 14.27 -10.01
C GLU A 55 16.90 13.69 -10.41
N ALA A 56 17.60 13.12 -9.44
CA ALA A 56 18.98 12.63 -9.62
C ALA A 56 19.05 11.32 -10.43
N LEU A 57 17.94 10.58 -10.54
CA LEU A 57 17.88 9.29 -11.24
C LEU A 57 17.49 9.46 -12.72
N SER A 58 17.10 10.66 -13.12
CA SER A 58 16.75 10.95 -14.51
C SER A 58 18.00 11.12 -15.36
N ASN A 59 17.99 10.54 -16.56
CA ASN A 59 19.01 10.81 -17.58
C ASN A 59 18.79 12.14 -18.33
N ILE A 60 17.68 12.85 -18.01
CA ILE A 60 17.35 14.14 -18.62
C ILE A 60 18.05 15.24 -17.81
N PRO A 61 18.90 16.08 -18.45
CA PRO A 61 19.58 17.18 -17.77
C PRO A 61 18.57 18.14 -17.11
N ASN A 62 18.84 18.52 -15.88
CA ASN A 62 17.98 19.41 -15.07
C ASN A 62 16.54 18.89 -14.88
N ALA A 63 16.33 17.57 -14.91
CA ALA A 63 15.04 17.00 -14.58
C ALA A 63 14.63 17.34 -13.14
N HIS A 64 13.34 17.52 -12.94
CA HIS A 64 12.73 17.71 -11.63
C HIS A 64 11.97 16.46 -11.21
N ARG A 65 11.72 16.32 -9.90
CA ARG A 65 10.93 15.23 -9.35
C ARG A 65 9.53 15.23 -9.96
N GLU A 66 9.21 14.19 -10.70
CA GLU A 66 7.92 13.96 -11.35
C GLU A 66 7.28 12.74 -10.72
N ILE A 67 6.02 12.83 -10.31
CA ILE A 67 5.28 11.72 -9.71
C ILE A 67 3.91 11.58 -10.36
N MET A 68 3.48 10.33 -10.56
CA MET A 68 2.11 10.04 -10.92
C MET A 68 1.29 9.89 -9.65
N VAL A 69 0.11 10.52 -9.59
CA VAL A 69 -0.81 10.44 -8.45
C VAL A 69 -2.20 10.09 -8.94
N TYR A 70 -2.79 9.04 -8.36
CA TYR A 70 -4.19 8.73 -8.58
C TYR A 70 -5.02 9.29 -7.43
N VAL A 71 -5.96 10.19 -7.74
CA VAL A 71 -6.91 10.71 -6.77
C VAL A 71 -8.22 9.95 -6.91
N TRP A 72 -8.57 9.23 -5.84
CA TRP A 72 -9.77 8.43 -5.71
C TRP A 72 -10.77 9.21 -4.85
N TYR A 73 -12.03 9.27 -5.25
CA TYR A 73 -13.02 10.12 -4.57
C TYR A 73 -14.42 9.50 -4.58
N PRO A 74 -15.25 9.83 -3.58
CA PRO A 74 -16.66 9.44 -3.55
C PRO A 74 -17.40 9.94 -4.78
N ALA A 75 -18.03 9.01 -5.51
CA ALA A 75 -18.72 9.28 -6.76
C ALA A 75 -20.23 9.05 -6.64
N GLU A 76 -20.96 9.59 -7.60
CA GLU A 76 -22.41 9.40 -7.76
C GLU A 76 -22.73 7.94 -8.12
N LYS A 77 -23.65 7.30 -7.38
CA LYS A 77 -24.11 5.94 -7.69
C LYS A 77 -25.02 5.91 -8.93
N GLY A 78 -24.97 4.81 -9.65
CA GLY A 78 -25.97 4.48 -10.68
C GLY A 78 -25.71 5.06 -12.07
N ARG A 79 -24.63 5.78 -12.31
CA ARG A 79 -24.24 6.18 -13.66
C ARG A 79 -23.54 5.05 -14.40
N LYS A 80 -23.83 4.89 -15.70
CA LYS A 80 -23.08 4.01 -16.61
C LYS A 80 -21.77 4.71 -17.00
N ASN A 81 -20.78 4.63 -16.15
CA ASN A 81 -19.44 5.17 -16.39
C ASN A 81 -18.49 4.05 -16.86
N LYS A 82 -17.39 4.42 -17.50
CA LYS A 82 -16.36 3.45 -17.90
C LYS A 82 -15.68 2.90 -16.64
N PRO A 83 -15.61 1.58 -16.43
CA PRO A 83 -14.79 1.00 -15.38
C PRO A 83 -13.33 1.46 -15.52
N ALA A 84 -12.66 1.70 -14.41
CA ALA A 84 -11.24 2.02 -14.41
C ALA A 84 -10.40 0.77 -14.69
N GLU A 85 -9.30 0.98 -15.40
CA GLU A 85 -8.29 -0.07 -15.55
C GLU A 85 -7.66 -0.35 -14.18
N TYR A 86 -7.47 -1.62 -13.83
CA TYR A 86 -6.83 -2.00 -12.58
C TYR A 86 -5.40 -1.41 -12.50
N LEU A 87 -4.60 -1.62 -13.53
CA LEU A 87 -3.27 -1.01 -13.69
C LEU A 87 -3.30 -0.04 -14.88
N PRO A 88 -3.44 1.28 -14.63
CA PRO A 88 -3.48 2.27 -15.71
C PRO A 88 -2.20 2.28 -16.53
N GLY A 89 -2.36 2.32 -17.86
CA GLY A 89 -1.22 2.32 -18.78
C GLY A 89 -0.50 0.98 -18.90
N VAL A 90 -1.14 -0.11 -18.46
CA VAL A 90 -0.58 -1.47 -18.55
C VAL A 90 -0.13 -1.84 -19.96
N GLU A 91 -0.81 -1.35 -21.00
CA GLU A 91 -0.40 -1.58 -22.39
C GLU A 91 0.97 -0.98 -22.72
N ASN A 92 1.29 0.19 -22.14
CA ASN A 92 2.60 0.84 -22.32
C ASN A 92 3.66 0.08 -21.52
N LEU A 93 3.38 -0.33 -20.30
CA LEU A 93 4.25 -1.19 -19.48
C LEU A 93 4.56 -2.51 -20.20
N ALA A 94 3.55 -3.16 -20.77
CA ALA A 94 3.71 -4.43 -21.49
C ALA A 94 4.56 -4.32 -22.78
N LYS A 95 4.66 -3.12 -23.36
CA LYS A 95 5.46 -2.84 -24.57
C LYS A 95 6.83 -2.23 -24.24
N SER A 96 7.10 -1.92 -23.00
CA SER A 96 8.33 -1.29 -22.54
C SER A 96 9.45 -2.31 -22.25
N SER A 97 10.66 -1.80 -21.98
CA SER A 97 11.77 -2.61 -21.46
C SER A 97 11.48 -3.23 -20.09
N GLU A 98 10.47 -2.72 -19.38
CA GLU A 98 10.10 -3.14 -18.01
C GLU A 98 9.18 -4.36 -18.00
N VAL A 99 8.77 -4.87 -19.16
CA VAL A 99 7.82 -6.00 -19.23
C VAL A 99 8.28 -7.23 -18.45
N GLU A 100 9.57 -7.55 -18.46
CA GLU A 100 10.09 -8.70 -17.70
C GLU A 100 10.11 -8.41 -16.19
N SER A 101 10.39 -7.19 -15.76
CA SER A 101 10.27 -6.78 -14.37
C SER A 101 8.83 -6.87 -13.88
N MET A 102 7.88 -6.44 -14.72
CA MET A 102 6.45 -6.53 -14.41
C MET A 102 5.95 -7.97 -14.37
N LYS A 103 6.41 -8.84 -15.28
CA LYS A 103 6.10 -10.28 -15.24
C LYS A 103 6.65 -10.92 -13.96
N ASN A 104 7.87 -10.61 -13.57
CA ASN A 104 8.47 -11.13 -12.35
C ASN A 104 7.72 -10.65 -11.08
N PHE A 105 7.18 -9.44 -11.09
CA PHE A 105 6.37 -8.92 -9.99
C PHE A 105 4.99 -9.59 -9.90
N TRP A 106 4.31 -9.75 -11.06
CA TRP A 106 2.94 -10.27 -11.13
C TRP A 106 2.88 -11.80 -11.27
N ASP A 107 3.98 -12.44 -11.64
CA ASP A 107 4.11 -13.87 -11.90
C ASP A 107 2.92 -14.43 -12.72
N ASP A 108 2.24 -15.47 -12.25
CA ASP A 108 1.08 -16.07 -12.90
C ASP A 108 -0.10 -15.10 -13.09
N ALA A 109 -0.16 -14.02 -12.31
CA ALA A 109 -1.20 -13.00 -12.40
C ALA A 109 -1.00 -12.01 -13.57
N TRP A 110 0.18 -11.96 -14.20
CA TRP A 110 0.46 -11.00 -15.28
C TRP A 110 -0.54 -11.04 -16.42
N ASP A 111 -0.93 -12.22 -16.86
CA ASP A 111 -1.92 -12.37 -17.94
C ASP A 111 -3.31 -11.85 -17.57
N LEU A 112 -3.70 -11.88 -16.31
CA LEU A 112 -4.94 -11.28 -15.82
C LEU A 112 -4.85 -9.76 -15.84
N VAL A 113 -3.72 -9.22 -15.38
CA VAL A 113 -3.46 -7.76 -15.30
C VAL A 113 -3.43 -7.14 -16.69
N VAL A 114 -2.58 -7.68 -17.58
CA VAL A 114 -2.38 -7.10 -18.93
C VAL A 114 -3.61 -7.24 -19.84
N SER A 115 -4.42 -8.27 -19.64
CA SER A 115 -5.66 -8.47 -20.39
C SER A 115 -6.86 -7.72 -19.82
N GLY A 116 -6.68 -6.94 -18.74
CA GLY A 116 -7.76 -6.17 -18.10
C GLY A 116 -8.84 -7.04 -17.47
N ARG A 117 -8.49 -8.26 -17.04
CA ARG A 117 -9.43 -9.23 -16.44
C ARG A 117 -9.53 -9.14 -14.91
N ILE A 118 -8.92 -8.14 -14.30
CA ILE A 118 -9.16 -7.78 -12.89
C ILE A 118 -10.25 -6.71 -12.86
N GLU A 119 -11.39 -7.07 -12.29
CA GLU A 119 -12.57 -6.21 -12.21
C GLU A 119 -12.62 -5.50 -10.87
N THR A 120 -12.77 -4.16 -10.88
CA THR A 120 -12.86 -3.28 -9.72
C THR A 120 -14.22 -2.58 -9.67
N ASP A 121 -14.54 -1.93 -8.56
CA ASP A 121 -15.73 -1.09 -8.42
C ASP A 121 -15.43 0.42 -8.63
N THR A 122 -14.27 0.75 -9.18
CA THR A 122 -13.86 2.10 -9.52
C THR A 122 -14.25 2.48 -10.94
N PHE A 123 -14.64 3.74 -11.13
CA PHE A 123 -14.97 4.34 -12.41
C PHE A 123 -13.99 5.46 -12.78
N GLU A 124 -13.71 5.61 -14.09
CA GLU A 124 -12.90 6.72 -14.56
C GLU A 124 -13.68 8.03 -14.58
N LYS A 125 -13.13 9.06 -13.91
CA LYS A 125 -13.60 10.46 -14.00
C LYS A 125 -15.10 10.68 -13.81
N SER A 126 -15.76 9.86 -13.00
CA SER A 126 -17.18 10.05 -12.66
C SER A 126 -17.41 11.36 -11.91
N PRO A 127 -18.61 11.95 -11.96
CA PRO A 127 -18.97 13.05 -11.09
C PRO A 127 -18.80 12.68 -9.61
N VAL A 128 -18.36 13.67 -8.80
CA VAL A 128 -18.33 13.51 -7.36
C VAL A 128 -19.73 13.29 -6.81
N ALA A 129 -19.86 12.55 -5.72
CA ALA A 129 -21.11 12.27 -5.03
C ALA A 129 -21.93 13.57 -4.79
N GLU A 130 -23.25 13.50 -4.94
CA GLU A 130 -24.15 14.63 -4.76
C GLU A 130 -24.02 15.27 -3.37
N GLY A 131 -24.47 16.53 -3.26
CA GLY A 131 -24.48 17.29 -2.02
C GLY A 131 -23.31 18.27 -1.90
N LYS A 132 -23.15 18.85 -0.70
CA LYS A 132 -22.11 19.85 -0.37
C LYS A 132 -21.07 19.34 0.63
N GLU A 133 -21.13 18.08 0.99
CA GLU A 133 -20.23 17.45 1.93
C GLU A 133 -18.78 17.55 1.42
N ARG A 134 -17.86 17.88 2.32
CA ARG A 134 -16.42 17.81 2.06
C ARG A 134 -15.87 16.54 2.67
N PHE A 135 -14.94 15.93 1.97
CA PHE A 135 -14.36 14.66 2.34
C PHE A 135 -12.93 14.85 2.86
N PRO A 136 -12.57 14.28 4.00
CA PRO A 136 -11.18 14.27 4.47
C PRO A 136 -10.24 13.70 3.41
N LEU A 137 -8.99 14.19 3.40
CA LEU A 137 -7.95 13.75 2.49
C LEU A 137 -7.06 12.70 3.18
N VAL A 138 -6.82 11.59 2.52
CA VAL A 138 -5.80 10.61 2.89
C VAL A 138 -4.76 10.56 1.77
N VAL A 139 -3.51 10.81 2.09
CA VAL A 139 -2.40 10.63 1.13
C VAL A 139 -1.76 9.28 1.40
N PHE A 140 -1.79 8.40 0.39
CA PHE A 140 -1.31 7.03 0.47
C PHE A 140 0.03 6.85 -0.25
N SER A 141 0.98 6.22 0.42
CA SER A 141 2.30 5.87 -0.10
C SER A 141 2.46 4.34 -0.13
N PRO A 142 2.75 3.71 -1.28
CA PRO A 142 2.79 2.26 -1.44
C PRO A 142 4.08 1.65 -0.87
N GLY A 143 4.24 0.33 -1.00
CA GLY A 143 5.50 -0.37 -0.78
C GLY A 143 6.51 -0.09 -1.90
N LEU A 144 7.79 -0.28 -1.59
CA LEU A 144 8.88 -0.13 -2.56
C LEU A 144 8.76 -1.19 -3.67
N GLY A 145 8.74 -0.74 -4.91
CA GLY A 145 8.56 -1.61 -6.08
C GLY A 145 7.11 -2.00 -6.37
N VAL A 146 6.15 -1.56 -5.56
CA VAL A 146 4.75 -1.97 -5.63
C VAL A 146 3.90 -0.82 -6.17
N PRO A 147 3.22 -0.97 -7.33
CA PRO A 147 2.30 0.05 -7.84
C PRO A 147 1.18 0.34 -6.85
N SER A 148 0.82 1.61 -6.65
CA SER A 148 -0.22 1.99 -5.69
C SER A 148 -1.61 1.43 -6.04
N THR A 149 -1.82 1.07 -7.27
CA THR A 149 -3.05 0.43 -7.74
C THR A 149 -3.22 -1.01 -7.28
N THR A 150 -2.17 -1.67 -6.78
CA THR A 150 -2.30 -2.99 -6.11
C THR A 150 -2.99 -2.93 -4.76
N TYR A 151 -3.34 -1.75 -4.28
CA TYR A 151 -4.11 -1.50 -3.07
C TYR A 151 -5.56 -1.08 -3.39
N THR A 152 -6.05 -1.42 -4.58
CA THR A 152 -7.36 -0.96 -5.06
C THR A 152 -8.48 -1.30 -4.09
N THR A 153 -8.59 -2.54 -3.61
CA THR A 153 -9.65 -2.96 -2.68
C THR A 153 -9.65 -2.12 -1.41
N LEU A 154 -8.50 -1.95 -0.81
CA LEU A 154 -8.33 -1.19 0.43
C LEU A 154 -8.61 0.31 0.24
N ILE A 155 -8.19 0.88 -0.91
CA ILE A 155 -8.47 2.28 -1.25
C ILE A 155 -9.97 2.47 -1.57
N GLU A 156 -10.59 1.56 -2.34
CA GLU A 156 -12.02 1.59 -2.64
C GLU A 156 -12.86 1.56 -1.37
N GLU A 157 -12.49 0.72 -0.40
CA GLU A 157 -13.18 0.64 0.88
C GLU A 157 -13.11 1.98 1.62
N VAL A 158 -11.91 2.58 1.78
CA VAL A 158 -11.74 3.88 2.44
C VAL A 158 -12.54 4.97 1.73
N VAL A 159 -12.47 5.04 0.39
CA VAL A 159 -13.20 6.05 -0.39
C VAL A 159 -14.71 5.85 -0.30
N SER A 160 -15.19 4.61 -0.31
CA SER A 160 -16.61 4.29 -0.18
C SER A 160 -17.21 4.75 1.16
N HIS A 161 -16.37 4.89 2.18
CA HIS A 161 -16.71 5.46 3.48
C HIS A 161 -16.65 6.98 3.53
N GLY A 162 -16.39 7.67 2.41
CA GLY A 162 -16.44 9.13 2.32
C GLY A 162 -15.10 9.80 2.66
N TYR A 163 -14.03 9.33 2.07
CA TYR A 163 -12.71 9.93 2.04
C TYR A 163 -12.29 10.21 0.60
N ILE A 164 -11.39 11.14 0.41
CA ILE A 164 -10.62 11.28 -0.83
C ILE A 164 -9.24 10.70 -0.55
N VAL A 165 -8.79 9.76 -1.38
CA VAL A 165 -7.47 9.15 -1.26
C VAL A 165 -6.62 9.59 -2.44
N ALA A 166 -5.44 10.15 -2.18
CA ALA A 166 -4.43 10.46 -3.19
C ALA A 166 -3.29 9.44 -3.06
N SER A 167 -3.26 8.44 -3.94
CA SER A 167 -2.22 7.40 -3.96
C SER A 167 -1.08 7.79 -4.88
N ILE A 168 0.15 7.71 -4.38
CA ILE A 168 1.37 8.16 -5.06
C ILE A 168 2.03 6.97 -5.75
N GLU A 169 2.50 7.18 -7.01
CA GLU A 169 3.46 6.31 -7.68
C GLU A 169 4.84 6.98 -7.61
N PRO A 170 5.72 6.57 -6.68
CA PRO A 170 7.04 7.18 -6.54
C PRO A 170 7.92 6.78 -7.73
N THR A 171 8.11 7.69 -8.66
CA THR A 171 8.87 7.47 -9.89
C THR A 171 10.29 6.99 -9.61
N TYR A 172 10.75 6.02 -10.35
CA TYR A 172 11.99 5.24 -10.18
C TYR A 172 11.96 4.22 -9.03
N GLU A 173 11.08 4.35 -8.05
CA GLU A 173 10.91 3.38 -6.97
C GLU A 173 9.74 2.41 -7.20
N VAL A 174 8.94 2.68 -8.22
CA VAL A 174 7.97 1.76 -8.84
C VAL A 174 8.02 1.95 -10.36
N PRO A 175 7.65 0.96 -11.19
CA PRO A 175 7.45 1.19 -12.61
C PRO A 175 6.22 2.09 -12.84
N VAL A 176 6.37 3.21 -13.55
CA VAL A 176 5.29 4.19 -13.75
C VAL A 176 5.01 4.39 -15.24
N ALA A 177 3.75 4.21 -15.64
CA ALA A 177 3.27 4.63 -16.96
C ALA A 177 2.60 6.00 -16.85
N PHE A 178 3.09 6.97 -17.61
CA PHE A 178 2.55 8.32 -17.69
C PHE A 178 1.47 8.46 -18.76
N PRO A 179 0.54 9.43 -18.63
CA PRO A 179 -0.53 9.63 -19.60
C PRO A 179 -0.06 9.98 -21.02
N ASP A 180 1.16 10.50 -21.17
CA ASP A 180 1.78 10.79 -22.46
C ASP A 180 2.38 9.55 -23.15
N GLY A 181 2.27 8.38 -22.52
CA GLY A 181 2.77 7.10 -23.02
C GLY A 181 4.20 6.77 -22.60
N ARG A 182 4.90 7.66 -21.90
CA ARG A 182 6.21 7.33 -21.31
C ARG A 182 6.06 6.27 -20.23
N VAL A 183 7.06 5.40 -20.15
CA VAL A 183 7.24 4.47 -19.03
C VAL A 183 8.57 4.80 -18.37
N VAL A 184 8.52 5.06 -17.07
CA VAL A 184 9.72 5.22 -16.24
C VAL A 184 9.93 3.93 -15.46
N PRO A 185 11.09 3.29 -15.62
CA PRO A 185 11.37 2.01 -15.01
C PRO A 185 11.59 2.11 -13.50
N PHE A 186 11.45 0.97 -12.83
CA PHE A 186 12.04 0.78 -11.52
C PHE A 186 13.56 0.87 -11.62
N SER A 187 14.19 1.61 -10.74
CA SER A 187 15.64 1.75 -10.69
C SER A 187 16.21 1.06 -9.44
N GLU A 188 17.00 0.03 -9.64
CA GLU A 188 17.73 -0.60 -8.52
C GLU A 188 18.67 0.39 -7.83
N ALA A 189 19.20 1.37 -8.55
CA ALA A 189 19.98 2.46 -7.97
C ALA A 189 19.17 3.33 -6.99
N ALA A 190 17.84 3.39 -7.21
CA ALA A 190 16.94 4.10 -6.30
C ALA A 190 16.79 3.39 -4.95
N THR A 191 17.08 2.10 -4.89
CA THR A 191 16.90 1.29 -3.68
C THR A 191 18.19 1.06 -2.90
N GLY A 192 19.36 1.32 -3.50
CA GLY A 192 20.68 1.03 -2.94
C GLY A 192 20.93 -0.44 -2.58
N ARG A 193 19.95 -1.31 -2.83
CA ARG A 193 20.03 -2.73 -2.50
C ARG A 193 21.11 -3.48 -3.27
N ASN A 194 21.54 -2.95 -4.42
CA ASN A 194 22.62 -3.49 -5.25
C ASN A 194 24.02 -3.09 -4.80
N GLN A 195 24.16 -2.41 -3.67
CA GLN A 195 25.49 -2.19 -3.12
C GLN A 195 26.02 -3.53 -2.59
N PRO A 196 27.20 -3.99 -3.05
CA PRO A 196 27.77 -5.22 -2.56
C PRO A 196 27.93 -5.15 -1.06
N THR A 197 27.43 -6.15 -0.34
CA THR A 197 27.66 -6.27 1.11
C THR A 197 29.17 -6.40 1.31
N PRO A 198 29.81 -5.50 2.08
CA PRO A 198 31.23 -5.62 2.34
C PRO A 198 31.55 -6.97 2.99
N PRO A 199 32.60 -7.68 2.54
CA PRO A 199 33.00 -8.94 3.14
C PRO A 199 33.25 -8.70 4.64
N ASN A 200 32.70 -9.57 5.49
CA ASN A 200 32.77 -9.51 6.96
C ASN A 200 32.04 -8.34 7.61
N GLU A 201 31.02 -7.77 6.96
CA GLU A 201 30.14 -6.81 7.60
C GLU A 201 29.32 -7.51 8.70
N ASN A 202 29.47 -7.06 9.95
CA ASN A 202 28.62 -7.56 11.03
C ASN A 202 27.22 -6.90 10.96
N ARG A 203 26.24 -7.51 11.65
CA ARG A 203 24.85 -7.04 11.66
C ARG A 203 24.71 -5.55 12.02
N GLU A 204 25.44 -5.06 13.01
CA GLU A 204 25.38 -3.65 13.45
C GLU A 204 25.79 -2.72 12.31
N LYS A 205 26.90 -3.00 11.63
CA LYS A 205 27.34 -2.21 10.46
C LYS A 205 26.36 -2.31 9.30
N PHE A 206 25.81 -3.50 9.06
CA PHE A 206 24.77 -3.71 8.04
C PHE A 206 23.54 -2.83 8.34
N LEU A 207 23.00 -2.89 9.56
CA LEU A 207 21.85 -2.07 9.97
C LEU A 207 22.16 -0.58 9.88
N HIS A 208 23.34 -0.15 10.35
CA HIS A 208 23.76 1.25 10.23
C HIS A 208 23.83 1.71 8.76
N ARG A 209 24.38 0.87 7.88
CA ARG A 209 24.43 1.15 6.44
C ARG A 209 23.04 1.21 5.82
N MET A 210 22.16 0.27 6.16
CA MET A 210 20.78 0.27 5.69
C MET A 210 20.03 1.53 6.17
N HIS A 211 20.18 1.91 7.44
CA HIS A 211 19.56 3.14 7.96
C HIS A 211 20.11 4.40 7.27
N ALA A 212 21.42 4.48 7.07
CA ALA A 212 22.02 5.61 6.38
C ALA A 212 21.52 5.73 4.92
N PHE A 213 21.19 4.60 4.30
CA PHE A 213 20.62 4.54 2.97
C PHE A 213 19.12 4.88 2.98
N ASP A 214 18.36 4.27 3.87
CA ASP A 214 16.90 4.39 3.92
C ASP A 214 16.44 5.81 4.32
N ALA A 215 17.13 6.47 5.25
CA ALA A 215 16.71 7.77 5.77
C ALA A 215 16.50 8.85 4.68
N PRO A 216 17.43 9.07 3.73
CA PRO A 216 17.21 10.00 2.63
C PRO A 216 16.04 9.63 1.73
N HIS A 217 15.75 8.32 1.56
CA HIS A 217 14.62 7.85 0.76
C HIS A 217 13.30 8.10 1.46
N PHE A 218 13.23 7.92 2.78
CA PHE A 218 12.04 8.29 3.55
C PHE A 218 11.79 9.79 3.52
N ASP A 219 12.83 10.61 3.59
CA ASP A 219 12.69 12.06 3.42
C ASP A 219 12.18 12.44 2.03
N LYS A 220 12.64 11.76 0.97
CA LYS A 220 12.15 11.94 -0.40
C LYS A 220 10.67 11.58 -0.51
N TRP A 221 10.26 10.43 -0.01
CA TRP A 221 8.86 9.99 -0.06
C TRP A 221 7.96 10.84 0.86
N ALA A 222 8.44 11.27 2.02
CA ALA A 222 7.74 12.22 2.86
C ALA A 222 7.54 13.58 2.16
N ALA A 223 8.52 14.01 1.37
CA ALA A 223 8.39 15.21 0.53
C ALA A 223 7.38 14.99 -0.62
N ASP A 224 7.29 13.79 -1.21
CA ASP A 224 6.25 13.45 -2.20
C ASP A 224 4.84 13.51 -1.57
N ILE A 225 4.65 13.02 -0.34
CA ILE A 225 3.39 13.14 0.41
C ILE A 225 3.01 14.62 0.60
N ARG A 226 3.94 15.45 1.07
CA ARG A 226 3.71 16.88 1.29
C ARG A 226 3.41 17.64 0.00
N PHE A 227 4.16 17.34 -1.05
CA PHE A 227 3.91 17.90 -2.39
C PHE A 227 2.53 17.49 -2.92
N THR A 228 2.10 16.24 -2.72
CA THR A 228 0.77 15.76 -3.09
C THR A 228 -0.32 16.54 -2.35
N ILE A 229 -0.15 16.83 -1.05
CA ILE A 229 -1.08 17.69 -0.30
C ILE A 229 -1.17 19.11 -0.94
N ASP A 230 -0.04 19.68 -1.35
CA ASP A 230 0.00 20.99 -1.99
C ASP A 230 -0.72 20.98 -3.33
N GLN A 231 -0.52 19.95 -4.15
CA GLN A 231 -1.18 19.81 -5.46
C GLN A 231 -2.70 19.59 -5.32
N VAL A 232 -3.12 18.68 -4.44
CA VAL A 232 -4.56 18.47 -4.16
C VAL A 232 -5.19 19.76 -3.63
N THR A 233 -4.49 20.51 -2.77
CA THR A 233 -4.95 21.81 -2.28
C THR A 233 -5.14 22.79 -3.41
N SER A 234 -4.21 22.85 -4.37
CA SER A 234 -4.29 23.72 -5.54
C SER A 234 -5.48 23.36 -6.44
N VAL A 235 -5.64 22.06 -6.76
CA VAL A 235 -6.76 21.54 -7.55
C VAL A 235 -8.11 21.84 -6.86
N ASN A 236 -8.18 21.64 -5.53
CA ASN A 236 -9.39 21.89 -4.76
C ASN A 236 -9.80 23.36 -4.77
N LYS A 237 -8.85 24.31 -4.79
CA LYS A 237 -9.09 25.76 -4.84
C LYS A 237 -9.42 26.26 -6.24
N ALA A 238 -8.98 25.58 -7.29
CA ALA A 238 -9.15 26.03 -8.67
C ALA A 238 -10.63 26.00 -9.16
N GLY A 239 -11.53 25.45 -8.37
CA GLY A 239 -12.97 25.42 -8.61
C GLY A 239 -13.44 24.27 -9.50
N ASN A 240 -14.75 24.22 -9.75
CA ASN A 240 -15.48 23.07 -10.33
C ASN A 240 -15.02 22.61 -11.72
N ASN A 241 -14.17 23.35 -12.40
CA ASN A 241 -13.67 22.99 -13.74
C ASN A 241 -12.29 22.30 -13.72
N ALA A 242 -11.61 22.26 -12.58
CA ALA A 242 -10.27 21.68 -12.50
C ALA A 242 -10.29 20.16 -12.30
N ALA A 243 -11.21 19.67 -11.49
CA ALA A 243 -11.43 18.23 -11.26
C ALA A 243 -12.86 18.00 -10.75
N PRO A 244 -13.41 16.77 -10.92
CA PRO A 244 -14.74 16.44 -10.41
C PRO A 244 -14.90 16.67 -8.90
N PHE A 245 -13.84 16.47 -8.12
CA PHE A 245 -13.82 16.62 -6.65
C PHE A 245 -13.43 18.03 -6.16
N SER A 246 -13.15 19.00 -7.05
CA SER A 246 -12.74 20.36 -6.66
C SER A 246 -13.79 21.02 -5.79
N GLY A 247 -13.36 21.71 -4.73
CA GLY A 247 -14.22 22.28 -3.70
C GLY A 247 -14.79 21.28 -2.69
N ARG A 248 -14.51 19.98 -2.84
CA ARG A 248 -15.07 18.91 -2.00
C ARG A 248 -14.06 18.28 -1.05
N VAL A 249 -12.79 18.72 -1.05
CA VAL A 249 -11.76 18.26 -0.12
C VAL A 249 -11.84 19.04 1.19
N ASP A 250 -11.89 18.33 2.32
CA ASP A 250 -11.69 18.92 3.64
C ASP A 250 -10.20 18.97 3.97
N LEU A 251 -9.59 20.13 3.72
CA LEU A 251 -8.16 20.34 3.96
C LEU A 251 -7.82 20.56 5.45
N SER A 252 -8.81 20.61 6.34
CA SER A 252 -8.58 20.63 7.80
C SER A 252 -8.41 19.23 8.39
N SER A 253 -8.75 18.18 7.63
CA SER A 253 -8.79 16.78 8.02
C SER A 253 -7.95 15.96 7.04
N ILE A 254 -6.63 15.92 7.25
CA ILE A 254 -5.67 15.22 6.36
C ILE A 254 -4.99 14.10 7.14
N ALA A 255 -4.87 12.91 6.54
CA ALA A 255 -4.04 11.82 7.04
C ALA A 255 -2.93 11.47 6.05
N ALA A 256 -1.79 10.99 6.58
CA ALA A 256 -0.80 10.26 5.83
C ALA A 256 -0.89 8.77 6.19
N TRP A 257 -0.89 7.94 5.16
CA TRP A 257 -1.01 6.50 5.27
C TRP A 257 -0.04 5.82 4.30
N GLY A 258 0.59 4.75 4.73
CA GLY A 258 1.45 3.99 3.84
C GLY A 258 1.62 2.55 4.26
N HIS A 259 2.06 1.73 3.31
CA HIS A 259 2.38 0.33 3.51
C HIS A 259 3.87 0.09 3.29
N SER A 260 4.46 -0.83 4.06
CA SER A 260 5.85 -1.25 3.88
C SER A 260 6.80 -0.02 3.92
N PHE A 261 7.55 0.23 2.88
CA PHE A 261 8.42 1.40 2.78
C PHE A 261 7.64 2.72 2.91
N GLY A 262 6.47 2.82 2.27
CA GLY A 262 5.55 3.96 2.44
C GLY A 262 5.03 4.10 3.87
N GLY A 263 4.87 2.97 4.59
CA GLY A 263 4.49 2.93 5.99
C GLY A 263 5.51 3.60 6.91
N ARG A 264 6.78 3.65 6.50
CA ARG A 264 7.84 4.42 7.20
C ARG A 264 7.91 5.87 6.75
N ALA A 265 7.56 6.15 5.49
CA ALA A 265 7.54 7.52 4.97
C ALA A 265 6.37 8.35 5.54
N ALA A 266 5.22 7.74 5.80
CA ALA A 266 4.04 8.43 6.32
C ALA A 266 4.29 9.09 7.71
N PRO A 267 4.83 8.41 8.75
CA PRO A 267 5.20 9.05 10.01
C PRO A 267 6.21 10.19 9.81
N ARG A 268 7.14 10.03 8.88
CA ARG A 268 8.11 11.09 8.56
C ARG A 268 7.43 12.33 7.98
N ALA A 269 6.45 12.15 7.10
CA ALA A 269 5.63 13.27 6.60
C ALA A 269 4.85 13.96 7.74
N CYS A 270 4.31 13.19 8.70
CA CYS A 270 3.62 13.71 9.87
C CYS A 270 4.53 14.57 10.76
N GLN A 271 5.79 14.16 10.95
CA GLN A 271 6.78 14.97 11.70
C GLN A 271 7.04 16.32 11.00
N LEU A 272 7.03 16.34 9.67
CA LEU A 272 7.42 17.49 8.86
C LEU A 272 6.26 18.42 8.48
N ASP A 273 5.00 17.97 8.59
CA ASP A 273 3.84 18.73 8.13
C ASP A 273 2.66 18.70 9.11
N GLN A 274 2.46 19.80 9.83
CA GLN A 274 1.41 19.95 10.84
C GLN A 274 -0.02 20.02 10.25
N ARG A 275 -0.19 20.07 8.93
CA ARG A 275 -1.50 19.94 8.26
C ARG A 275 -2.03 18.52 8.40
N ILE A 276 -1.16 17.53 8.49
CA ILE A 276 -1.52 16.13 8.71
C ILE A 276 -2.00 15.97 10.15
N LYS A 277 -3.16 15.33 10.32
CA LYS A 277 -3.84 15.18 11.62
C LYS A 277 -3.85 13.74 12.14
N ALA A 278 -3.54 12.77 11.30
CA ALA A 278 -3.49 11.35 11.66
C ALA A 278 -2.46 10.62 10.79
N CYS A 279 -1.76 9.67 11.37
CA CYS A 279 -0.69 8.90 10.73
C CYS A 279 -0.97 7.40 10.80
N LEU A 280 -0.85 6.71 9.68
CA LEU A 280 -1.02 5.26 9.61
C LEU A 280 0.21 4.61 8.97
N ASN A 281 0.72 3.61 9.65
CA ASN A 281 1.76 2.71 9.18
C ASN A 281 1.18 1.29 9.08
N ALA A 282 1.09 0.78 7.87
CA ALA A 282 0.66 -0.56 7.57
C ALA A 282 1.90 -1.40 7.25
N ASP A 283 2.32 -2.25 8.19
CA ASP A 283 3.43 -3.22 8.08
C ASP A 283 4.75 -2.63 7.55
N GLY A 284 4.98 -1.34 7.85
CA GLY A 284 6.17 -0.60 7.42
C GLY A 284 7.38 -0.79 8.30
N LEU A 285 7.26 -1.67 9.29
CA LEU A 285 8.31 -1.90 10.25
C LEU A 285 8.43 -3.38 10.44
N GLY A 286 9.24 -4.01 10.17
CA GLY A 286 9.55 -5.29 10.76
C GLY A 286 10.27 -5.07 12.08
N SER A 287 10.71 -6.15 12.67
CA SER A 287 11.64 -6.22 13.80
C SER A 287 12.98 -5.48 13.57
N ASP A 288 13.12 -4.71 12.49
CA ASP A 288 14.42 -4.30 11.95
C ASP A 288 14.79 -2.84 12.20
N GLY A 289 13.92 -2.06 12.86
CA GLY A 289 14.27 -0.68 13.16
C GLY A 289 13.25 0.12 13.98
N PRO A 290 13.63 1.26 14.52
CA PRO A 290 12.75 2.13 15.30
C PRO A 290 11.63 2.72 14.42
N ILE A 291 10.44 2.91 15.04
CA ILE A 291 9.23 3.36 14.35
C ILE A 291 9.38 4.78 13.83
N PHE A 292 9.94 5.65 14.64
CA PHE A 292 9.94 7.08 14.37
C PHE A 292 11.32 7.70 14.28
N THR A 293 12.33 7.07 14.85
CA THR A 293 13.62 7.73 15.00
C THR A 293 14.53 7.51 13.82
N TYR A 294 14.72 8.60 13.11
CA TYR A 294 15.99 8.90 12.47
C TYR A 294 16.81 9.71 13.47
N GLU A 295 18.13 9.59 13.46
CA GLU A 295 18.99 10.44 14.26
C GLU A 295 18.55 11.90 14.15
N GLY A 296 18.12 12.50 15.27
CA GLY A 296 17.68 13.89 15.35
C GLY A 296 16.22 14.18 14.95
N ALA A 297 15.39 13.18 14.65
CA ALA A 297 13.97 13.42 14.37
C ALA A 297 13.14 13.47 15.67
N SER A 298 12.20 14.41 15.75
CA SER A 298 11.19 14.45 16.80
C SER A 298 10.08 13.42 16.52
N LEU A 299 9.46 12.89 17.58
CA LEU A 299 8.26 12.05 17.43
C LEU A 299 7.12 12.84 16.79
N PRO A 300 6.25 12.20 15.96
CA PRO A 300 5.07 12.87 15.44
C PRO A 300 4.13 13.23 16.59
N SER A 301 3.50 14.41 16.49
CA SER A 301 2.52 14.85 17.50
C SER A 301 1.11 14.37 17.24
N GLN A 302 0.89 13.79 16.08
CA GLN A 302 -0.40 13.31 15.62
C GLN A 302 -0.71 11.94 16.21
N PRO A 303 -2.01 11.57 16.34
CA PRO A 303 -2.41 10.19 16.57
C PRO A 303 -1.79 9.25 15.55
N PHE A 304 -1.38 8.08 16.01
CA PHE A 304 -0.64 7.11 15.21
C PHE A 304 -1.26 5.71 15.29
N LEU A 305 -1.48 5.08 14.16
CA LEU A 305 -1.84 3.68 14.04
C LEU A 305 -0.71 2.92 13.36
N TRP A 306 -0.19 1.91 14.05
CA TRP A 306 0.69 0.90 13.47
C TRP A 306 -0.05 -0.42 13.39
N MET A 307 -0.19 -0.96 12.19
CA MET A 307 -0.68 -2.31 11.95
C MET A 307 0.46 -3.15 11.41
N GLU A 308 0.62 -4.35 11.93
CA GLU A 308 1.59 -5.30 11.41
C GLU A 308 1.03 -6.72 11.37
N VAL A 309 1.55 -7.54 10.47
CA VAL A 309 1.32 -8.98 10.50
C VAL A 309 2.24 -9.62 11.54
N PHE A 310 1.73 -10.65 12.22
CA PHE A 310 2.56 -11.43 13.11
C PHE A 310 3.55 -12.28 12.30
N HIS A 311 4.82 -12.11 12.58
CA HIS A 311 5.88 -12.91 11.99
C HIS A 311 6.38 -13.94 13.00
N GLU A 312 6.35 -15.22 12.59
CA GLU A 312 6.99 -16.25 13.38
C GLU A 312 8.50 -15.98 13.49
N PRO A 313 9.11 -16.17 14.66
CA PRO A 313 10.54 -16.01 14.81
C PRO A 313 11.30 -16.88 13.78
N PRO A 314 12.35 -16.38 13.12
CA PRO A 314 13.06 -17.14 12.12
C PRO A 314 13.65 -18.41 12.72
N THR A 315 13.67 -19.51 11.98
CA THR A 315 14.31 -20.76 12.40
C THR A 315 15.83 -20.63 12.45
N ASP A 316 16.51 -21.52 13.16
CA ASP A 316 17.99 -21.53 13.21
C ASP A 316 18.59 -21.73 11.81
N ALA A 317 17.91 -22.47 10.94
CA ALA A 317 18.33 -22.65 9.54
C ALA A 317 18.24 -21.34 8.74
N GLN A 318 17.27 -20.49 9.02
CA GLN A 318 17.14 -19.17 8.41
C GLN A 318 18.14 -18.15 8.97
N LEU A 319 18.59 -18.31 10.22
CA LEU A 319 19.61 -17.46 10.85
C LEU A 319 21.04 -17.83 10.42
N ALA A 320 21.28 -19.10 10.16
CA ALA A 320 22.62 -19.63 9.89
C ALA A 320 23.39 -18.94 8.73
N PRO A 321 22.76 -18.61 7.58
CA PRO A 321 23.44 -17.91 6.48
C PRO A 321 23.98 -16.53 6.86
N TYR A 322 23.42 -15.91 7.91
CA TYR A 322 23.80 -14.59 8.43
C TYR A 322 24.76 -14.68 9.63
N GLU A 323 25.19 -15.88 9.99
CA GLU A 323 26.04 -16.11 11.18
C GLU A 323 25.43 -15.59 12.49
N ILE A 324 24.08 -15.55 12.58
CA ILE A 324 23.33 -15.07 13.74
C ILE A 324 22.90 -16.27 14.57
N THR A 325 23.23 -16.26 15.87
CA THR A 325 22.72 -17.28 16.80
C THR A 325 21.29 -16.95 17.23
N ARG A 326 20.49 -17.97 17.59
CA ARG A 326 19.15 -17.78 18.20
C ARG A 326 19.20 -16.78 19.36
N LYS A 327 20.16 -16.96 20.24
CA LYS A 327 20.34 -16.10 21.42
C LYS A 327 20.58 -14.63 21.04
N ASP A 328 21.40 -14.38 20.01
CA ASP A 328 21.69 -13.01 19.56
C ASP A 328 20.47 -12.41 18.86
N TRP A 329 19.75 -13.22 18.06
CA TRP A 329 18.50 -12.77 17.45
C TRP A 329 17.46 -12.40 18.50
N ASP A 330 17.17 -13.29 19.48
CA ASP A 330 16.21 -13.05 20.55
C ASP A 330 16.55 -11.76 21.32
N LYS A 331 17.83 -11.59 21.68
CA LYS A 331 18.30 -10.39 22.38
C LYS A 331 18.06 -9.13 21.57
N ASN A 332 18.41 -9.12 20.29
CA ASN A 332 18.25 -7.96 19.40
C ASN A 332 16.77 -7.66 19.15
N HIS A 333 15.96 -8.69 18.92
CA HIS A 333 14.53 -8.57 18.73
C HIS A 333 13.84 -7.97 19.97
N GLN A 334 14.11 -8.48 21.17
CA GLN A 334 13.57 -7.93 22.40
C GLN A 334 14.03 -6.48 22.66
N ALA A 335 15.26 -6.14 22.33
CA ALA A 335 15.75 -4.77 22.43
C ALA A 335 14.99 -3.84 21.46
N GLN A 336 14.71 -4.31 20.23
CA GLN A 336 13.96 -3.52 19.26
C GLN A 336 12.50 -3.32 19.68
N LEU A 337 11.83 -4.38 20.15
CA LEU A 337 10.46 -4.27 20.68
C LEU A 337 10.38 -3.27 21.83
N ALA A 338 11.36 -3.27 22.74
CA ALA A 338 11.41 -2.32 23.84
C ALA A 338 11.59 -0.86 23.37
N ILE A 339 12.37 -0.64 22.29
CA ILE A 339 12.52 0.69 21.67
C ILE A 339 11.18 1.12 21.06
N ASN A 340 10.55 0.27 20.29
CA ASN A 340 9.27 0.56 19.62
C ASN A 340 8.17 0.86 20.66
N GLU A 341 8.05 0.06 21.70
CA GLU A 341 7.11 0.29 22.79
C GLU A 341 7.37 1.64 23.50
N LYS A 342 8.64 1.97 23.75
CA LYS A 342 9.02 3.24 24.32
C LYS A 342 8.61 4.40 23.41
N GLU A 343 8.89 4.33 22.13
CA GLU A 343 8.53 5.36 21.15
C GLU A 343 7.01 5.57 21.07
N LEU A 344 6.22 4.49 21.06
CA LEU A 344 4.76 4.58 21.10
C LEU A 344 4.23 5.23 22.38
N LYS A 345 4.83 4.92 23.54
CA LYS A 345 4.48 5.54 24.82
C LYS A 345 4.88 7.02 24.92
N GLU A 346 5.95 7.41 24.27
CA GLU A 346 6.46 8.78 24.27
C GLU A 346 5.81 9.65 23.17
N CYS A 347 5.07 9.05 22.24
CA CYS A 347 4.35 9.79 21.22
C CYS A 347 3.33 10.74 21.87
N PRO A 348 3.32 12.04 21.52
CA PRO A 348 2.40 13.01 22.13
C PRO A 348 0.93 12.78 21.80
N GLY A 349 0.63 12.13 20.68
CA GLY A 349 -0.73 11.71 20.29
C GLY A 349 -1.08 10.31 20.78
N ASP A 350 -2.36 9.95 20.73
CA ASP A 350 -2.80 8.57 20.96
C ASP A 350 -2.11 7.63 19.97
N SER A 351 -1.55 6.53 20.45
CA SER A 351 -0.88 5.56 19.60
C SER A 351 -1.50 4.18 19.76
N TYR A 352 -1.64 3.48 18.66
CA TYR A 352 -2.26 2.16 18.57
C TYR A 352 -1.33 1.21 17.84
N HIS A 353 -1.16 0.02 18.39
CA HIS A 353 -0.43 -1.07 17.75
C HIS A 353 -1.38 -2.26 17.56
N VAL A 354 -1.61 -2.64 16.32
CA VAL A 354 -2.48 -3.76 15.94
C VAL A 354 -1.61 -4.84 15.33
N THR A 355 -1.52 -5.99 16.00
CA THR A 355 -0.87 -7.19 15.45
C THR A 355 -1.92 -8.15 14.95
N ILE A 356 -1.78 -8.60 13.70
CA ILE A 356 -2.72 -9.48 13.02
C ILE A 356 -2.06 -10.84 12.78
N ASN A 357 -2.62 -11.89 13.37
CA ASN A 357 -2.19 -13.28 13.22
C ASN A 357 -3.37 -14.14 12.76
N LEU A 358 -3.66 -14.09 11.47
CA LEU A 358 -4.74 -14.84 10.83
C LEU A 358 -4.16 -15.89 9.89
N PRO A 359 -4.90 -16.98 9.60
CA PRO A 359 -4.44 -17.99 8.63
C PRO A 359 -4.13 -17.37 7.25
N GLY A 360 -2.92 -17.59 6.77
CA GLY A 360 -2.47 -17.10 5.46
C GLY A 360 -2.18 -15.61 5.38
N ILE A 361 -2.19 -14.89 6.52
CA ILE A 361 -1.80 -13.47 6.51
C ILE A 361 -0.28 -13.33 6.36
N GLU A 362 0.13 -12.39 5.55
CA GLU A 362 1.53 -12.06 5.28
C GLU A 362 1.68 -10.59 4.91
N HIS A 363 2.91 -10.14 4.69
CA HIS A 363 3.21 -8.75 4.33
C HIS A 363 2.41 -8.25 3.11
N SER A 364 2.24 -9.10 2.10
CA SER A 364 1.45 -8.78 0.90
C SER A 364 -0.06 -8.66 1.16
N SER A 365 -0.58 -9.09 2.33
CA SER A 365 -2.02 -9.05 2.66
C SER A 365 -2.60 -7.65 2.79
N PHE A 366 -1.75 -6.62 2.81
CA PHE A 366 -2.17 -5.22 2.67
C PHE A 366 -2.43 -4.80 1.24
N THR A 367 -2.23 -5.69 0.26
CA THR A 367 -2.45 -5.48 -1.18
C THR A 367 -3.53 -6.41 -1.72
N ASP A 368 -3.87 -6.24 -2.99
CA ASP A 368 -4.78 -7.15 -3.71
C ASP A 368 -4.11 -8.47 -4.13
N MET A 369 -2.77 -8.60 -3.97
CA MET A 369 -2.01 -9.76 -4.47
C MET A 369 -2.56 -11.10 -3.95
N PRO A 370 -2.83 -11.29 -2.64
CA PRO A 370 -3.40 -12.55 -2.17
C PRO A 370 -4.78 -12.87 -2.78
N LEU A 371 -5.59 -11.86 -3.10
CA LEU A 371 -6.87 -12.06 -3.78
C LEU A 371 -6.68 -12.49 -5.24
N ILE A 372 -5.70 -11.89 -5.91
CA ILE A 372 -5.43 -12.13 -7.33
C ILE A 372 -4.75 -13.48 -7.54
N GLU A 373 -3.84 -13.87 -6.68
CA GLU A 373 -3.07 -15.12 -6.75
C GLU A 373 -3.82 -16.34 -6.23
N SER A 374 -4.81 -16.15 -5.33
CA SER A 374 -5.58 -17.25 -4.74
C SER A 374 -6.24 -18.13 -5.80
N THR A 375 -6.06 -19.44 -5.68
CA THR A 375 -6.59 -20.46 -6.58
C THR A 375 -7.69 -21.31 -5.96
N THR A 376 -7.74 -21.34 -4.64
CA THR A 376 -8.75 -22.10 -3.88
C THR A 376 -9.71 -21.16 -3.15
N LYS A 377 -10.90 -21.71 -2.85
CA LYS A 377 -11.87 -20.96 -2.05
C LYS A 377 -11.35 -20.61 -0.65
N GLU A 378 -10.57 -21.48 -0.03
CA GLU A 378 -9.99 -21.27 1.30
C GLU A 378 -9.01 -20.10 1.29
N GLU A 379 -8.11 -20.04 0.29
CA GLU A 379 -7.18 -18.93 0.12
C GLU A 379 -7.93 -17.60 -0.08
N VAL A 380 -8.95 -17.58 -0.95
CA VAL A 380 -9.79 -16.39 -1.14
C VAL A 380 -10.48 -15.96 0.16
N ASP A 381 -11.09 -16.90 0.88
CA ASP A 381 -11.79 -16.61 2.15
C ASP A 381 -10.80 -16.06 3.20
N ASN A 382 -9.58 -16.57 3.26
CA ASN A 382 -8.52 -16.07 4.16
C ASN A 382 -8.04 -14.68 3.75
N ALA A 383 -7.79 -14.44 2.46
CA ALA A 383 -7.39 -13.13 1.94
C ALA A 383 -8.46 -12.06 2.22
N VAL A 384 -9.74 -12.36 1.93
CA VAL A 384 -10.87 -11.46 2.22
C VAL A 384 -10.98 -11.17 3.72
N ARG A 385 -10.79 -12.18 4.57
CA ARG A 385 -10.85 -11.99 6.04
C ARG A 385 -9.72 -11.10 6.54
N SER A 386 -8.50 -11.34 6.08
CA SER A 386 -7.33 -10.56 6.49
C SER A 386 -7.47 -9.11 6.05
N LEU A 387 -7.84 -8.90 4.79
CA LEU A 387 -8.08 -7.57 4.25
C LEU A 387 -9.21 -6.84 4.98
N GLY A 388 -10.32 -7.53 5.30
CA GLY A 388 -11.43 -6.97 6.07
C GLY A 388 -11.03 -6.46 7.45
N VAL A 389 -10.11 -7.15 8.15
CA VAL A 389 -9.56 -6.67 9.43
C VAL A 389 -8.73 -5.41 9.22
N ILE A 390 -7.87 -5.38 8.19
CA ILE A 390 -7.03 -4.23 7.85
C ILE A 390 -7.92 -3.01 7.53
N GLU A 391 -8.96 -3.21 6.73
CA GLU A 391 -9.95 -2.18 6.37
C GLU A 391 -10.66 -1.63 7.59
N ASP A 392 -11.17 -2.50 8.46
CA ASP A 392 -11.93 -2.12 9.63
C ASP A 392 -11.11 -1.24 10.59
N TYR A 393 -9.85 -1.61 10.88
CA TYR A 393 -8.97 -0.80 11.73
C TYR A 393 -8.54 0.50 11.06
N THR A 394 -8.29 0.48 9.74
CA THR A 394 -7.97 1.68 8.95
C THR A 394 -9.14 2.69 9.04
N ILE A 395 -10.36 2.25 8.76
CA ILE A 395 -11.56 3.11 8.80
C ILE A 395 -11.84 3.57 10.23
N ALA A 396 -11.77 2.67 11.21
CA ALA A 396 -11.97 3.02 12.61
C ALA A 396 -11.06 4.15 13.08
N PHE A 397 -9.79 4.10 12.67
CA PHE A 397 -8.81 5.12 13.02
C PHE A 397 -9.07 6.44 12.27
N LEU A 398 -9.30 6.37 10.96
CA LEU A 398 -9.61 7.56 10.15
C LEU A 398 -10.90 8.26 10.62
N ASP A 399 -11.96 7.51 10.89
CA ASP A 399 -13.23 8.06 11.39
C ASP A 399 -13.03 8.76 12.74
N ARG A 400 -12.25 8.15 13.66
CA ARG A 400 -11.99 8.74 14.99
C ARG A 400 -11.29 10.09 14.89
N TYR A 401 -10.26 10.21 14.06
CA TYR A 401 -9.37 11.37 14.07
C TYR A 401 -9.65 12.39 12.96
N LEU A 402 -10.29 12.01 11.86
CA LEU A 402 -10.61 12.93 10.79
C LEU A 402 -12.09 13.34 10.77
N LYS A 403 -13.01 12.50 11.26
CA LYS A 403 -14.46 12.79 11.30
C LYS A 403 -15.01 12.94 12.71
N GLN A 404 -14.16 12.84 13.74
CA GLN A 404 -14.58 12.88 15.14
C GLN A 404 -15.63 11.80 15.47
N GLY A 405 -15.59 10.69 14.73
CA GLY A 405 -16.46 9.55 14.93
C GLY A 405 -16.07 8.74 16.15
N LYS A 406 -17.02 7.97 16.67
CA LYS A 406 -16.74 6.96 17.69
C LYS A 406 -16.49 5.63 17.01
N SER A 407 -15.42 4.94 17.38
CA SER A 407 -15.18 3.57 16.95
C SER A 407 -14.86 2.72 18.17
N GLU A 408 -15.72 1.76 18.45
CA GLU A 408 -15.52 0.80 19.53
C GLU A 408 -14.32 -0.12 19.26
N LEU A 409 -13.95 -0.32 17.99
CA LEU A 409 -12.85 -1.20 17.60
C LEU A 409 -11.49 -0.76 18.18
N LEU A 410 -11.32 0.54 18.40
CA LEU A 410 -10.12 1.13 19.01
C LEU A 410 -10.22 1.29 20.54
N ASP A 411 -11.26 0.75 21.17
CA ASP A 411 -11.44 0.83 22.61
C ASP A 411 -10.88 -0.44 23.30
N ALA A 412 -10.27 -0.26 24.48
CA ALA A 412 -9.62 -1.37 25.21
C ALA A 412 -10.57 -2.51 25.59
N THR A 413 -11.86 -2.21 25.75
CA THR A 413 -12.88 -3.16 26.22
C THR A 413 -13.54 -3.96 25.11
N THR A 414 -13.29 -3.66 23.85
CA THR A 414 -13.92 -4.34 22.70
C THR A 414 -13.36 -5.74 22.52
N VAL A 415 -14.25 -6.72 22.37
CA VAL A 415 -13.87 -8.10 22.01
C VAL A 415 -13.40 -8.11 20.55
N ARG A 416 -12.22 -8.66 20.34
CA ARG A 416 -11.58 -8.72 19.01
C ARG A 416 -11.67 -10.10 18.40
N PRO A 417 -11.59 -10.22 17.07
CA PRO A 417 -11.44 -11.53 16.43
C PRO A 417 -10.22 -12.27 16.97
N ALA A 418 -10.32 -13.60 17.06
CA ALA A 418 -9.17 -14.42 17.41
C ALA A 418 -8.01 -14.15 16.44
N GLY A 419 -6.80 -13.98 16.96
CA GLY A 419 -5.62 -13.65 16.19
C GLY A 419 -5.40 -12.14 15.96
N VAL A 420 -6.26 -11.26 16.49
CA VAL A 420 -6.05 -9.82 16.41
C VAL A 420 -5.79 -9.26 17.80
N MET A 421 -4.65 -8.63 17.99
CA MET A 421 -4.27 -7.94 19.22
C MET A 421 -4.24 -6.43 18.99
N LEU A 422 -4.64 -5.66 19.99
CA LEU A 422 -4.53 -4.21 20.01
C LEU A 422 -3.91 -3.76 21.33
N GLU A 423 -2.83 -3.02 21.20
CA GLU A 423 -2.23 -2.26 22.31
C GLU A 423 -2.53 -0.76 22.12
N ILE A 424 -2.86 -0.10 23.19
CA ILE A 424 -3.23 1.32 23.21
C ILE A 424 -2.28 2.08 24.12
N PHE A 425 -1.64 3.08 23.57
CA PHE A 425 -0.71 3.96 24.28
C PHE A 425 -1.32 5.36 24.32
N ALA A 426 -1.99 5.67 25.43
CA ALA A 426 -2.52 7.03 25.64
C ALA A 426 -1.37 7.96 26.04
N PRO A 427 -1.34 9.22 25.56
CA PRO A 427 -0.32 10.17 25.94
C PRO A 427 -0.35 10.39 27.45
N THR A 428 0.83 10.40 28.06
CA THR A 428 0.96 10.81 29.45
C THR A 428 0.52 12.27 29.53
N ARG A 429 -0.70 12.52 30.03
CA ARG A 429 -1.16 13.90 30.27
C ARG A 429 -0.15 14.59 31.19
N ARG A 430 0.66 15.47 30.63
CA ARG A 430 1.54 16.38 31.39
C ARG A 430 0.76 17.54 31.94
#